data_d54efff590ece137cf6b7ff6cbf1b895
#
_entry.id   d54efff590ece137cf6b7ff6cbf1b895
#
_cell.length_a   1.000
_cell.length_b   1.000
_cell.length_c   1.000
_cell.angle_alpha   90.00
_cell.angle_beta   90.00
_cell.angle_gamma   90.00
#
_symmetry.space_group_name_H-M   'P 1'
#
loop_
_entity.id
_entity.type
_entity.pdbx_description
1 polymer ?
#
loop_
_entity_poly.entity_id
_entity_poly.type
_entity_poly.pdbx_seq_one_letter_code
_entity_poly.pdbx_strand_id
1 'polypeptide(L)'
;MKFVEDKAPIVLVVLSGLLLVPLVFIGGLVWGLSLGGNGKLAADTLSAWVGAIATVAIAILTFILARETWYLRLAQIRQIDELKIEAMRPSLEFYILSAQASIHMMNAHIQNNGKGIARNVSFKFHGSSGDILSPQETAVVEKFLSLNMLKNGLASLGASKERKSFVFSFLDLMDKNGDSLFGVKIRVSIEFEDAEGRKYSSESIVDFSEFKGVSEVGGGDPVYNLYKETEKIVKILEGVQSGMASKRMNINVHSNDDRERERKAIEEKMKEMRGEKV
;
A
#
# COMPACT_ATOMS: atom_id res chain seq x y z
N MET A 1 -23.94 14.54 13.91
CA MET A 1 -23.40 15.78 13.32
C MET A 1 -24.42 16.76 12.77
N LYS A 2 -25.58 16.37 12.31
CA LYS A 2 -26.69 17.25 11.88
C LYS A 2 -27.22 18.24 12.95
N PHE A 3 -27.05 17.94 14.23
CA PHE A 3 -27.58 18.75 15.34
C PHE A 3 -26.86 20.09 15.59
N VAL A 4 -25.63 20.26 15.09
CA VAL A 4 -24.82 21.49 15.26
C VAL A 4 -25.08 22.46 14.11
N GLU A 5 -25.39 21.95 12.93
CA GLU A 5 -25.62 22.73 11.72
C GLU A 5 -26.93 23.50 11.77
N ASP A 6 -27.98 22.95 12.42
CA ASP A 6 -29.31 23.55 12.51
C ASP A 6 -29.41 24.70 13.55
N LYS A 7 -28.50 24.74 14.53
CA LYS A 7 -28.54 25.75 15.62
C LYS A 7 -27.63 26.95 15.40
N ALA A 8 -26.72 26.88 14.42
CA ALA A 8 -25.79 27.95 14.13
C ALA A 8 -26.45 29.31 13.81
N PRO A 9 -27.50 29.38 12.97
CA PRO A 9 -28.18 30.65 12.69
C PRO A 9 -28.88 31.20 13.92
N ILE A 10 -29.41 30.35 14.79
CA ILE A 10 -30.11 30.76 16.01
C ILE A 10 -29.11 31.35 17.01
N VAL A 11 -27.97 30.73 17.22
CA VAL A 11 -26.91 31.26 18.10
C VAL A 11 -26.41 32.62 17.59
N LEU A 12 -26.25 32.76 16.29
CA LEU A 12 -25.78 33.98 15.64
C LEU A 12 -26.80 35.12 15.78
N VAL A 13 -28.09 34.84 15.66
CA VAL A 13 -29.18 35.80 15.88
C VAL A 13 -29.25 36.21 17.35
N VAL A 14 -29.11 35.28 18.29
CA VAL A 14 -29.10 35.57 19.72
C VAL A 14 -27.92 36.44 20.10
N LEU A 15 -26.72 36.13 19.57
CA LEU A 15 -25.49 36.90 19.84
C LEU A 15 -25.58 38.31 19.23
N SER A 16 -26.15 38.47 18.03
CA SER A 16 -26.36 39.77 17.41
C SER A 16 -27.41 40.58 18.15
N GLY A 17 -28.48 39.98 18.66
CA GLY A 17 -29.46 40.62 19.50
C GLY A 17 -28.86 41.12 20.82
N LEU A 18 -28.06 40.30 21.49
CA LEU A 18 -27.39 40.62 22.74
C LEU A 18 -26.41 41.80 22.59
N LEU A 19 -25.81 42.01 21.43
CA LEU A 19 -24.88 43.09 21.10
C LEU A 19 -25.62 44.38 20.65
N LEU A 20 -26.67 44.23 19.84
CA LEU A 20 -27.41 45.36 19.28
C LEU A 20 -28.33 46.06 20.32
N VAL A 21 -28.97 45.29 21.21
CA VAL A 21 -29.89 45.85 22.19
C VAL A 21 -29.23 46.86 23.13
N PRO A 22 -28.10 46.59 23.81
CA PRO A 22 -27.42 47.58 24.63
C PRO A 22 -26.90 48.77 23.82
N LEU A 23 -26.47 48.57 22.57
CA LEU A 23 -25.99 49.60 21.67
C LEU A 23 -27.08 50.61 21.30
N VAL A 24 -28.29 50.10 20.95
CA VAL A 24 -29.45 50.90 20.66
C VAL A 24 -29.95 51.63 21.93
N PHE A 25 -29.86 50.96 23.10
CA PHE A 25 -30.21 51.55 24.38
C PHE A 25 -29.28 52.72 24.75
N ILE A 26 -27.95 52.52 24.63
CA ILE A 26 -26.97 53.58 24.88
C ILE A 26 -27.11 54.74 23.89
N GLY A 27 -27.33 54.44 22.61
CA GLY A 27 -27.61 55.45 21.58
C GLY A 27 -28.85 56.24 21.87
N GLY A 28 -29.95 55.59 22.31
CA GLY A 28 -31.18 56.24 22.71
C GLY A 28 -31.03 57.14 23.96
N LEU A 29 -30.23 56.68 24.91
CA LEU A 29 -29.93 57.44 26.15
C LEU A 29 -29.13 58.71 25.86
N VAL A 30 -28.11 58.58 25.01
CA VAL A 30 -27.28 59.73 24.56
C VAL A 30 -28.13 60.74 23.77
N TRP A 31 -28.98 60.24 22.87
CA TRP A 31 -29.90 61.07 22.09
C TRP A 31 -30.90 61.82 23.00
N GLY A 32 -31.52 61.09 23.94
CA GLY A 32 -32.46 61.66 24.90
C GLY A 32 -31.85 62.73 25.78
N LEU A 33 -30.63 62.53 26.26
CA LEU A 33 -29.88 63.53 27.05
C LEU A 33 -29.48 64.78 26.24
N SER A 34 -29.23 64.63 24.94
CA SER A 34 -28.85 65.74 24.06
C SER A 34 -30.05 66.66 23.71
N LEU A 35 -31.28 66.14 23.72
CA LEU A 35 -32.49 66.90 23.44
C LEU A 35 -33.04 67.69 24.67
N GLY A 36 -32.62 67.32 25.88
CA GLY A 36 -33.06 67.93 27.13
C GLY A 36 -32.24 69.12 27.66
N GLY A 37 -31.13 69.47 27.04
CA GLY A 37 -30.18 70.49 27.53
C GLY A 37 -29.99 71.67 26.59
N ASN A 38 -30.07 72.90 27.13
CA ASN A 38 -29.83 74.15 26.43
C ASN A 38 -28.55 74.15 25.58
N GLY A 39 -28.68 74.05 24.28
CA GLY A 39 -27.99 74.47 23.08
C GLY A 39 -26.47 74.75 23.06
N LYS A 40 -25.63 74.22 23.92
CA LYS A 40 -24.15 74.21 23.73
C LYS A 40 -23.70 72.77 23.45
N LEU A 41 -23.46 72.51 22.17
CA LEU A 41 -22.72 71.31 21.77
C LEU A 41 -21.28 71.47 22.33
N ALA A 42 -21.06 71.03 23.57
CA ALA A 42 -19.76 71.01 24.19
C ALA A 42 -18.85 69.99 23.43
N ALA A 43 -17.53 70.27 23.39
CA ALA A 43 -16.54 69.38 22.78
C ALA A 43 -16.65 67.95 23.30
N ASP A 44 -17.16 67.75 24.52
CA ASP A 44 -17.42 66.44 25.14
C ASP A 44 -18.50 65.60 24.40
N THR A 45 -19.49 66.22 23.77
CA THR A 45 -20.51 65.55 22.98
C THR A 45 -19.92 64.98 21.68
N LEU A 46 -18.98 65.64 21.05
CA LEU A 46 -18.35 65.18 19.82
C LEU A 46 -17.48 63.95 20.08
N SER A 47 -16.73 63.93 21.18
CA SER A 47 -15.94 62.80 21.65
C SER A 47 -16.83 61.60 21.96
N ALA A 48 -18.01 61.78 22.58
CA ALA A 48 -18.96 60.73 22.88
C ALA A 48 -19.55 60.09 21.58
N TRP A 49 -19.84 60.91 20.56
CA TRP A 49 -20.30 60.41 19.26
C TRP A 49 -19.23 59.62 18.53
N VAL A 50 -17.98 60.05 18.51
CA VAL A 50 -16.86 59.31 17.90
C VAL A 50 -16.65 57.98 18.61
N GLY A 51 -16.75 57.95 19.94
CA GLY A 51 -16.66 56.74 20.74
C GLY A 51 -17.82 55.76 20.42
N ALA A 52 -19.04 56.24 20.30
CA ALA A 52 -20.19 55.43 19.96
C ALA A 52 -20.04 54.80 18.56
N ILE A 53 -19.67 55.60 17.56
CA ILE A 53 -19.42 55.11 16.18
C ILE A 53 -18.32 54.06 16.16
N ALA A 54 -17.22 54.30 16.86
CA ALA A 54 -16.12 53.34 16.95
C ALA A 54 -16.57 51.99 17.58
N THR A 55 -17.40 52.06 18.64
CA THR A 55 -17.95 50.89 19.31
C THR A 55 -18.87 50.07 18.35
N VAL A 56 -19.73 50.78 17.60
CA VAL A 56 -20.55 50.12 16.58
C VAL A 56 -19.71 49.46 15.50
N ALA A 57 -18.67 50.16 15.02
CA ALA A 57 -17.76 49.60 14.00
C ALA A 57 -17.05 48.33 14.50
N ILE A 58 -16.53 48.37 15.75
CA ILE A 58 -15.94 47.18 16.38
C ILE A 58 -16.93 46.05 16.52
N ALA A 59 -18.16 46.31 16.92
CA ALA A 59 -19.21 45.29 17.04
C ALA A 59 -19.49 44.66 15.71
N ILE A 60 -19.63 45.44 14.62
CA ILE A 60 -19.85 44.96 13.28
C ILE A 60 -18.67 44.10 12.82
N LEU A 61 -17.42 44.57 13.00
CA LEU A 61 -16.19 43.82 12.66
C LEU A 61 -16.12 42.47 13.42
N THR A 62 -16.43 42.52 14.73
CA THR A 62 -16.45 41.32 15.57
C THR A 62 -17.50 40.31 15.09
N PHE A 63 -18.67 40.79 14.67
CA PHE A 63 -19.73 39.93 14.10
C PHE A 63 -19.26 39.30 12.78
N ILE A 64 -18.65 40.09 11.89
CA ILE A 64 -18.10 39.58 10.63
C ILE A 64 -17.03 38.51 10.90
N LEU A 65 -16.09 38.80 11.81
CA LEU A 65 -15.04 37.85 12.19
C LEU A 65 -15.61 36.56 12.81
N ALA A 66 -16.63 36.67 13.67
CA ALA A 66 -17.29 35.52 14.25
C ALA A 66 -17.95 34.65 13.16
N ARG A 67 -18.61 35.29 12.20
CA ARG A 67 -19.21 34.60 11.05
C ARG A 67 -18.16 33.89 10.19
N GLU A 68 -17.10 34.57 9.80
CA GLU A 68 -16.01 34.01 9.01
C GLU A 68 -15.32 32.84 9.76
N THR A 69 -15.05 33.02 11.05
CA THR A 69 -14.49 31.95 11.89
C THR A 69 -15.38 30.71 11.93
N TRP A 70 -16.71 30.89 11.95
CA TRP A 70 -17.64 29.79 11.91
C TRP A 70 -17.57 29.01 10.58
N TYR A 71 -17.55 29.72 9.44
CA TYR A 71 -17.41 29.07 8.12
C TYR A 71 -16.08 28.34 7.98
N LEU A 72 -14.99 28.94 8.48
CA LEU A 72 -13.69 28.29 8.48
C LEU A 72 -13.70 26.99 9.31
N ARG A 73 -14.34 26.99 10.47
CA ARG A 73 -14.47 25.78 11.30
C ARG A 73 -15.25 24.68 10.57
N LEU A 74 -16.34 25.02 9.91
CA LEU A 74 -17.10 24.04 9.12
C LEU A 74 -16.26 23.44 7.98
N ALA A 75 -15.50 24.27 7.30
CA ALA A 75 -14.59 23.82 6.25
C ALA A 75 -13.50 22.89 6.81
N GLN A 76 -12.90 23.25 7.95
CA GLN A 76 -11.90 22.43 8.64
C GLN A 76 -12.46 21.05 9.06
N ILE A 77 -13.66 21.00 9.60
CA ILE A 77 -14.31 19.73 9.97
C ILE A 77 -14.48 18.83 8.74
N ARG A 78 -14.95 19.39 7.61
CA ARG A 78 -15.07 18.64 6.36
C ARG A 78 -13.71 18.11 5.88
N GLN A 79 -12.68 18.94 5.90
CA GLN A 79 -11.33 18.53 5.53
C GLN A 79 -10.80 17.39 6.43
N ILE A 80 -11.04 17.47 7.74
CA ILE A 80 -10.65 16.40 8.67
C ILE A 80 -11.39 15.10 8.35
N ASP A 81 -12.66 15.14 8.06
CA ASP A 81 -13.45 13.97 7.70
C ASP A 81 -12.95 13.34 6.37
N GLU A 82 -12.66 14.17 5.36
CA GLU A 82 -12.08 13.71 4.10
C GLU A 82 -10.69 13.09 4.29
N LEU A 83 -9.81 13.74 5.06
CA LEU A 83 -8.48 13.22 5.39
C LEU A 83 -8.57 11.90 6.16
N LYS A 84 -9.54 11.75 7.06
CA LYS A 84 -9.78 10.51 7.79
C LYS A 84 -10.21 9.39 6.86
N ILE A 85 -11.10 9.67 5.91
CA ILE A 85 -11.53 8.70 4.89
C ILE A 85 -10.32 8.26 4.05
N GLU A 86 -9.53 9.22 3.57
CA GLU A 86 -8.35 8.93 2.76
C GLU A 86 -7.26 8.17 3.55
N ALA A 87 -7.08 8.49 4.83
CA ALA A 87 -6.15 7.78 5.72
C ALA A 87 -6.55 6.32 5.99
N MET A 88 -7.84 5.99 5.86
CA MET A 88 -8.34 4.62 6.05
C MET A 88 -8.65 3.90 4.75
N ARG A 89 -8.44 4.54 3.61
CA ARG A 89 -8.74 3.98 2.30
C ARG A 89 -7.75 2.86 1.94
N PRO A 90 -8.21 1.63 1.71
CA PRO A 90 -7.38 0.58 1.12
C PRO A 90 -7.22 0.83 -0.39
N SER A 91 -6.13 0.30 -0.97
CA SER A 91 -5.86 0.33 -2.41
C SER A 91 -5.22 -0.98 -2.81
N LEU A 92 -6.00 -1.85 -3.41
CA LEU A 92 -5.53 -3.18 -3.79
C LEU A 92 -5.06 -3.21 -5.23
N GLU A 93 -3.97 -3.91 -5.44
CA GLU A 93 -3.37 -4.18 -6.74
C GLU A 93 -3.09 -5.67 -6.88
N PHE A 94 -3.33 -6.19 -8.08
CA PHE A 94 -2.99 -7.55 -8.47
C PHE A 94 -1.99 -7.51 -9.62
N TYR A 95 -0.90 -8.25 -9.49
CA TYR A 95 0.10 -8.38 -10.54
C TYR A 95 0.78 -9.75 -10.48
N ILE A 96 1.51 -10.10 -11.54
CA ILE A 96 2.31 -11.31 -11.59
C ILE A 96 3.78 -10.94 -11.75
N LEU A 97 4.64 -11.68 -11.06
CA LEU A 97 6.09 -11.54 -11.16
C LEU A 97 6.75 -12.91 -11.21
N SER A 98 7.93 -12.96 -11.80
CA SER A 98 8.78 -14.13 -11.74
C SER A 98 9.17 -14.47 -10.30
N ALA A 99 9.22 -15.75 -9.99
CA ALA A 99 9.73 -16.21 -8.70
C ALA A 99 11.25 -16.09 -8.65
N GLN A 100 11.80 -15.87 -7.47
CA GLN A 100 13.27 -15.82 -7.26
C GLN A 100 13.97 -17.10 -7.68
N ALA A 101 13.28 -18.24 -7.67
CA ALA A 101 13.84 -19.53 -8.04
C ALA A 101 14.10 -19.67 -9.55
N SER A 102 13.26 -19.06 -10.37
CA SER A 102 13.38 -19.10 -11.84
C SER A 102 12.45 -18.08 -12.47
N ILE A 103 12.90 -17.45 -13.55
CA ILE A 103 12.13 -16.50 -14.35
C ILE A 103 10.83 -17.13 -14.93
N HIS A 104 10.84 -18.43 -15.14
CA HIS A 104 9.70 -19.13 -15.71
C HIS A 104 8.61 -19.47 -14.69
N MET A 105 8.92 -19.40 -13.41
CA MET A 105 7.95 -19.60 -12.33
C MET A 105 7.25 -18.30 -11.98
N MET A 106 5.92 -18.26 -12.17
CA MET A 106 5.14 -17.05 -11.97
C MET A 106 4.41 -17.08 -10.64
N ASN A 107 4.59 -16.01 -9.88
CA ASN A 107 3.86 -15.75 -8.65
C ASN A 107 2.76 -14.73 -8.88
N ALA A 108 1.57 -14.98 -8.34
CA ALA A 108 0.55 -13.96 -8.18
C ALA A 108 0.79 -13.17 -6.90
N HIS A 109 0.71 -11.88 -7.01
CA HIS A 109 0.88 -10.92 -5.93
C HIS A 109 -0.42 -10.13 -5.75
N ILE A 110 -0.88 -10.02 -4.52
CA ILE A 110 -1.99 -9.16 -4.12
C ILE A 110 -1.43 -8.22 -3.07
N GLN A 111 -1.33 -6.94 -3.40
CA GLN A 111 -0.73 -5.94 -2.52
C GLN A 111 -1.75 -4.88 -2.15
N ASN A 112 -1.76 -4.48 -0.89
CA ASN A 112 -2.51 -3.33 -0.42
C ASN A 112 -1.57 -2.13 -0.29
N ASN A 113 -1.58 -1.25 -1.29
CA ASN A 113 -0.79 -0.01 -1.33
C ASN A 113 -1.46 1.12 -0.52
N GLY A 114 -2.68 0.88 -0.03
CA GLY A 114 -3.43 1.83 0.78
C GLY A 114 -3.02 1.84 2.25
N LYS A 115 -3.51 2.85 2.95
CA LYS A 115 -3.27 3.05 4.39
C LYS A 115 -4.26 2.28 5.27
N GLY A 116 -5.41 1.89 4.72
CA GLY A 116 -6.46 1.16 5.41
C GLY A 116 -6.39 -0.35 5.20
N ILE A 117 -7.12 -1.09 6.02
CA ILE A 117 -7.31 -2.53 5.87
C ILE A 117 -8.38 -2.78 4.81
N ALA A 118 -8.10 -3.66 3.84
CA ALA A 118 -9.12 -4.20 2.94
C ALA A 118 -9.78 -5.43 3.57
N ARG A 119 -11.10 -5.53 3.48
CA ARG A 119 -11.92 -6.66 3.93
C ARG A 119 -12.78 -7.17 2.80
N ASN A 120 -13.23 -8.42 2.89
CA ASN A 120 -14.14 -9.06 1.93
C ASN A 120 -13.66 -8.90 0.49
N VAL A 121 -12.35 -9.15 0.26
CA VAL A 121 -11.72 -8.98 -1.04
C VAL A 121 -12.17 -10.06 -1.99
N SER A 122 -12.71 -9.70 -3.14
CA SER A 122 -13.10 -10.62 -4.20
C SER A 122 -12.50 -10.24 -5.55
N PHE A 123 -12.30 -11.21 -6.41
CA PHE A 123 -11.64 -11.06 -7.70
C PHE A 123 -12.55 -11.52 -8.83
N LYS A 124 -12.61 -10.73 -9.91
CA LYS A 124 -13.29 -11.07 -11.15
C LYS A 124 -12.32 -10.89 -12.30
N PHE A 125 -12.27 -11.88 -13.18
CA PHE A 125 -11.36 -11.92 -14.31
C PHE A 125 -12.13 -11.70 -15.61
N HIS A 126 -11.67 -10.75 -16.43
CA HIS A 126 -12.28 -10.38 -17.70
C HIS A 126 -11.22 -10.45 -18.81
N GLY A 127 -11.65 -10.79 -20.01
CA GLY A 127 -10.78 -10.80 -21.19
C GLY A 127 -10.44 -9.39 -21.69
N SER A 128 -9.52 -9.34 -22.62
CA SER A 128 -9.09 -8.09 -23.27
C SER A 128 -10.20 -7.39 -24.04
N SER A 129 -11.13 -8.17 -24.61
CA SER A 129 -12.22 -7.67 -25.46
C SER A 129 -13.57 -7.56 -24.74
N GLY A 130 -13.61 -7.72 -23.42
CA GLY A 130 -14.82 -7.66 -22.59
C GLY A 130 -14.95 -8.85 -21.64
N ASP A 131 -16.17 -9.24 -21.30
CA ASP A 131 -16.43 -10.32 -20.33
C ASP A 131 -16.17 -11.73 -20.87
N ILE A 132 -16.07 -11.88 -22.19
CA ILE A 132 -15.85 -13.18 -22.83
C ILE A 132 -14.35 -13.43 -22.92
N LEU A 133 -13.89 -14.49 -22.26
CA LEU A 133 -12.51 -14.95 -22.30
C LEU A 133 -12.24 -15.75 -23.59
N SER A 134 -11.12 -15.47 -24.25
CA SER A 134 -10.59 -16.35 -25.30
C SER A 134 -10.13 -17.68 -24.71
N PRO A 135 -9.93 -18.74 -25.51
CA PRO A 135 -9.43 -20.02 -25.00
C PRO A 135 -8.10 -19.92 -24.27
N GLN A 136 -7.20 -19.04 -24.72
CA GLN A 136 -5.90 -18.79 -24.10
C GLN A 136 -6.06 -18.04 -22.77
N GLU A 137 -6.91 -17.01 -22.73
CA GLU A 137 -7.23 -16.27 -21.50
C GLU A 137 -7.89 -17.19 -20.47
N THR A 138 -8.80 -18.10 -20.92
CA THR A 138 -9.44 -19.09 -20.05
C THR A 138 -8.40 -20.01 -19.42
N ALA A 139 -7.44 -20.52 -20.18
CA ALA A 139 -6.39 -21.40 -19.65
C ALA A 139 -5.55 -20.72 -18.55
N VAL A 140 -5.29 -19.43 -18.68
CA VAL A 140 -4.57 -18.64 -17.67
C VAL A 140 -5.45 -18.38 -16.44
N VAL A 141 -6.71 -17.97 -16.67
CA VAL A 141 -7.67 -17.70 -15.57
C VAL A 141 -7.94 -18.96 -14.75
N GLU A 142 -8.01 -20.15 -15.37
CA GLU A 142 -8.12 -21.41 -14.64
C GLU A 142 -6.94 -21.64 -13.68
N LYS A 143 -5.72 -21.24 -14.10
CA LYS A 143 -4.56 -21.29 -13.21
C LYS A 143 -4.69 -20.32 -12.03
N PHE A 144 -5.18 -19.10 -12.26
CA PHE A 144 -5.47 -18.17 -11.18
C PHE A 144 -6.53 -18.71 -10.22
N LEU A 145 -7.62 -19.27 -10.75
CA LEU A 145 -8.72 -19.83 -9.96
C LEU A 145 -8.36 -21.14 -9.25
N SER A 146 -7.22 -21.77 -9.58
CA SER A 146 -6.69 -22.88 -8.80
C SER A 146 -6.21 -22.45 -7.40
N LEU A 147 -5.87 -21.16 -7.24
CA LEU A 147 -5.52 -20.59 -5.95
C LEU A 147 -6.78 -20.22 -5.17
N ASN A 148 -6.94 -20.79 -3.98
CA ASN A 148 -8.09 -20.53 -3.13
C ASN A 148 -8.27 -19.03 -2.80
N MET A 149 -7.16 -18.29 -2.64
CA MET A 149 -7.19 -16.84 -2.38
C MET A 149 -7.75 -16.01 -3.54
N LEU A 150 -7.64 -16.48 -4.79
CA LEU A 150 -8.20 -15.81 -5.96
C LEU A 150 -9.61 -16.32 -6.28
N LYS A 151 -9.89 -17.59 -6.00
CA LYS A 151 -11.20 -18.21 -6.24
C LYS A 151 -12.24 -17.75 -5.22
N ASN A 152 -11.91 -17.82 -3.93
CA ASN A 152 -12.82 -17.53 -2.82
C ASN A 152 -12.58 -16.15 -2.20
N GLY A 153 -11.54 -15.43 -2.65
CA GLY A 153 -11.17 -14.14 -2.12
C GLY A 153 -10.39 -14.21 -0.82
N LEU A 154 -10.17 -13.03 -0.22
CA LEU A 154 -9.48 -12.86 1.05
C LEU A 154 -10.42 -12.22 2.08
N ALA A 155 -10.47 -12.77 3.28
CA ALA A 155 -11.24 -12.18 4.38
C ALA A 155 -10.70 -10.79 4.74
N SER A 156 -9.37 -10.61 4.73
CA SER A 156 -8.75 -9.32 4.97
C SER A 156 -7.32 -9.24 4.45
N LEU A 157 -6.88 -8.02 4.09
CA LEU A 157 -5.50 -7.70 3.78
C LEU A 157 -5.12 -6.37 4.45
N GLY A 158 -4.19 -6.42 5.39
CA GLY A 158 -3.73 -5.24 6.16
C GLY A 158 -3.10 -4.17 5.28
N ALA A 159 -2.99 -2.95 5.82
CA ALA A 159 -2.29 -1.84 5.17
C ALA A 159 -0.83 -2.21 4.87
N SER A 160 -0.34 -1.86 3.68
CA SER A 160 1.03 -2.14 3.22
C SER A 160 1.42 -3.63 3.32
N LYS A 161 0.45 -4.55 3.30
CA LYS A 161 0.68 -5.99 3.31
C LYS A 161 0.48 -6.58 1.92
N GLU A 162 1.20 -7.66 1.69
CA GLU A 162 1.19 -8.45 0.48
C GLU A 162 0.81 -9.89 0.78
N ARG A 163 0.10 -10.53 -0.17
CA ARG A 163 -0.07 -11.97 -0.27
C ARG A 163 0.48 -12.41 -1.61
N LYS A 164 1.35 -13.40 -1.59
CA LYS A 164 1.93 -13.98 -2.79
C LYS A 164 1.80 -15.50 -2.78
N SER A 165 1.64 -16.08 -3.95
CA SER A 165 1.63 -17.52 -4.14
C SER A 165 2.12 -17.86 -5.55
N PHE A 166 2.81 -18.98 -5.67
CA PHE A 166 3.08 -19.57 -6.98
C PHE A 166 1.78 -19.95 -7.67
N VAL A 167 1.67 -19.67 -8.97
CA VAL A 167 0.48 -19.93 -9.78
C VAL A 167 0.75 -20.98 -10.84
N PHE A 168 1.77 -20.75 -11.67
CA PHE A 168 2.10 -21.62 -12.81
C PHE A 168 3.54 -21.45 -13.27
N SER A 169 4.03 -22.48 -13.99
CA SER A 169 5.23 -22.34 -14.81
C SER A 169 4.85 -21.73 -16.17
N PHE A 170 5.53 -20.68 -16.57
CA PHE A 170 5.34 -20.03 -17.86
C PHE A 170 5.63 -21.00 -19.02
N LEU A 171 6.63 -21.88 -18.86
CA LEU A 171 6.96 -22.91 -19.84
C LEU A 171 5.80 -23.89 -20.05
N ASP A 172 5.16 -24.35 -18.97
CA ASP A 172 4.01 -25.28 -19.07
C ASP A 172 2.83 -24.67 -19.82
N LEU A 173 2.64 -23.35 -19.74
CA LEU A 173 1.62 -22.65 -20.51
C LEU A 173 2.04 -22.44 -21.97
N MET A 174 3.32 -22.16 -22.22
CA MET A 174 3.88 -22.01 -23.57
C MET A 174 3.82 -23.34 -24.34
N ASP A 175 4.14 -24.45 -23.71
CA ASP A 175 4.07 -25.77 -24.35
C ASP A 175 2.66 -26.10 -24.90
N LYS A 176 1.63 -25.58 -24.24
CA LYS A 176 0.22 -25.79 -24.64
C LYS A 176 -0.31 -24.74 -25.61
N ASN A 177 0.12 -23.49 -25.50
CA ASN A 177 -0.46 -22.36 -26.23
C ASN A 177 0.50 -21.71 -27.25
N GLY A 178 1.78 -22.08 -27.23
CA GLY A 178 2.81 -21.49 -28.08
C GLY A 178 2.95 -19.98 -27.88
N ASP A 179 3.41 -19.28 -28.90
CA ASP A 179 3.63 -17.82 -28.89
C ASP A 179 2.34 -17.01 -28.72
N SER A 180 1.17 -17.61 -28.92
CA SER A 180 -0.11 -16.93 -28.71
C SER A 180 -0.35 -16.51 -27.26
N LEU A 181 0.37 -17.12 -26.30
CA LEU A 181 0.34 -16.75 -24.89
C LEU A 181 0.77 -15.29 -24.66
N PHE A 182 1.74 -14.77 -25.44
CA PHE A 182 2.18 -13.37 -25.33
C PHE A 182 1.14 -12.34 -25.78
N GLY A 183 0.07 -12.78 -26.43
CA GLY A 183 -1.08 -11.92 -26.77
C GLY A 183 -2.15 -11.86 -25.68
N VAL A 184 -2.01 -12.62 -24.61
CA VAL A 184 -3.00 -12.69 -23.53
C VAL A 184 -2.93 -11.42 -22.68
N LYS A 185 -4.10 -10.80 -22.47
CA LYS A 185 -4.30 -9.68 -21.55
C LYS A 185 -5.54 -9.98 -20.70
N ILE A 186 -5.37 -9.93 -19.40
CA ILE A 186 -6.45 -10.21 -18.44
C ILE A 186 -6.65 -8.98 -17.58
N ARG A 187 -7.89 -8.50 -17.56
CA ARG A 187 -8.33 -7.47 -16.63
C ARG A 187 -8.84 -8.13 -15.36
N VAL A 188 -8.33 -7.71 -14.23
CA VAL A 188 -8.70 -8.21 -12.91
C VAL A 188 -9.40 -7.10 -12.15
N SER A 189 -10.71 -7.24 -11.96
CA SER A 189 -11.50 -6.33 -11.11
C SER A 189 -11.47 -6.86 -9.69
N ILE A 190 -11.09 -6.01 -8.75
CA ILE A 190 -10.95 -6.34 -7.33
C ILE A 190 -11.98 -5.52 -6.57
N GLU A 191 -12.91 -6.18 -5.90
CA GLU A 191 -13.91 -5.54 -5.04
C GLU A 191 -13.54 -5.78 -3.58
N PHE A 192 -13.62 -4.76 -2.74
CA PHE A 192 -13.26 -4.84 -1.33
C PHE A 192 -13.94 -3.76 -0.51
N GLU A 193 -13.86 -3.89 0.82
CA GLU A 193 -14.43 -2.95 1.78
C GLU A 193 -13.34 -2.43 2.71
N ASP A 194 -13.50 -1.21 3.22
CA ASP A 194 -12.67 -0.69 4.29
C ASP A 194 -13.10 -1.22 5.68
N ALA A 195 -12.44 -0.73 6.72
CA ALA A 195 -12.77 -1.10 8.11
C ALA A 195 -14.18 -0.66 8.55
N GLU A 196 -14.75 0.35 7.88
CA GLU A 196 -16.09 0.91 8.15
C GLU A 196 -17.18 0.29 7.24
N GLY A 197 -16.81 -0.65 6.35
CA GLY A 197 -17.74 -1.33 5.43
C GLY A 197 -18.05 -0.53 4.16
N ARG A 198 -17.27 0.52 3.84
CA ARG A 198 -17.41 1.23 2.56
C ARG A 198 -16.83 0.39 1.45
N LYS A 199 -17.53 0.29 0.35
CA LYS A 199 -17.14 -0.50 -0.81
C LYS A 199 -16.23 0.29 -1.74
N TYR A 200 -15.19 -0.38 -2.20
CA TYR A 200 -14.22 0.12 -3.17
C TYR A 200 -14.00 -0.92 -4.26
N SER A 201 -13.54 -0.45 -5.40
CA SER A 201 -13.08 -1.31 -6.49
C SER A 201 -11.78 -0.77 -7.06
N SER A 202 -10.92 -1.67 -7.50
CA SER A 202 -9.73 -1.36 -8.29
C SER A 202 -9.65 -2.31 -9.48
N GLU A 203 -8.92 -1.89 -10.50
CA GLU A 203 -8.66 -2.72 -11.67
C GLU A 203 -7.15 -2.85 -11.87
N SER A 204 -6.71 -4.06 -12.18
CA SER A 204 -5.35 -4.38 -12.57
C SER A 204 -5.36 -5.06 -13.94
N ILE A 205 -4.35 -4.82 -14.73
CA ILE A 205 -4.18 -5.46 -16.04
C ILE A 205 -2.95 -6.33 -15.98
N VAL A 206 -3.11 -7.60 -16.32
CA VAL A 206 -2.01 -8.54 -16.48
C VAL A 206 -1.77 -8.72 -17.97
N ASP A 207 -0.67 -8.19 -18.47
CA ASP A 207 -0.29 -8.23 -19.89
C ASP A 207 0.89 -9.19 -20.08
N PHE A 208 0.63 -10.32 -20.72
CA PHE A 208 1.66 -11.33 -20.96
C PHE A 208 2.68 -10.91 -22.03
N SER A 209 2.40 -9.85 -22.82
CA SER A 209 3.35 -9.33 -23.80
C SER A 209 4.62 -8.75 -23.14
N GLU A 210 4.54 -8.35 -21.88
CA GLU A 210 5.67 -7.84 -21.09
C GLU A 210 6.76 -8.90 -20.83
N PHE A 211 6.38 -10.19 -20.90
CA PHE A 211 7.32 -11.30 -20.72
C PHE A 211 7.98 -11.78 -22.01
N LYS A 212 7.59 -11.21 -23.16
CA LYS A 212 8.18 -11.57 -24.45
C LYS A 212 9.62 -11.09 -24.56
N GLY A 213 10.54 -12.01 -24.80
CA GLY A 213 11.96 -11.70 -24.95
C GLY A 213 12.71 -11.44 -23.64
N VAL A 214 12.04 -11.61 -22.51
CA VAL A 214 12.70 -11.57 -21.20
C VAL A 214 13.49 -12.85 -21.01
N SER A 215 14.77 -12.72 -20.68
CA SER A 215 15.68 -13.83 -20.44
C SER A 215 16.48 -13.60 -19.16
N GLU A 216 16.77 -14.69 -18.47
CA GLU A 216 17.60 -14.67 -17.27
C GLU A 216 19.07 -14.91 -17.65
N VAL A 217 19.94 -14.01 -17.23
CA VAL A 217 21.39 -14.15 -17.42
C VAL A 217 22.04 -14.47 -16.07
N GLY A 218 22.79 -15.59 -16.01
CA GLY A 218 23.59 -15.88 -14.83
C GLY A 218 23.00 -16.84 -13.79
N GLY A 219 21.94 -17.59 -14.13
CA GLY A 219 21.46 -18.72 -13.29
C GLY A 219 20.59 -18.34 -12.10
N GLY A 220 19.91 -17.21 -12.13
CA GLY A 220 18.90 -16.83 -11.15
C GLY A 220 19.40 -15.94 -10.01
N ASP A 221 18.52 -15.72 -9.03
CA ASP A 221 18.79 -14.89 -7.86
C ASP A 221 20.05 -15.38 -7.09
N PRO A 222 21.07 -14.52 -6.90
CA PRO A 222 22.29 -14.88 -6.15
C PRO A 222 22.01 -15.38 -4.74
N VAL A 223 20.97 -14.86 -4.07
CA VAL A 223 20.60 -15.28 -2.70
C VAL A 223 20.01 -16.68 -2.72
N TYR A 224 19.19 -17.00 -3.72
CA TYR A 224 18.64 -18.34 -3.91
C TYR A 224 19.75 -19.36 -4.23
N ASN A 225 20.71 -18.98 -5.07
CA ASN A 225 21.85 -19.82 -5.38
C ASN A 225 22.74 -20.05 -4.14
N LEU A 226 22.98 -19.01 -3.35
CA LEU A 226 23.69 -19.13 -2.07
C LEU A 226 22.96 -20.08 -1.11
N TYR A 227 21.63 -19.97 -1.01
CA TYR A 227 20.83 -20.89 -0.23
C TYR A 227 21.03 -22.35 -0.68
N LYS A 228 20.97 -22.62 -1.99
CA LYS A 228 21.22 -23.97 -2.53
C LYS A 228 22.61 -24.50 -2.21
N GLU A 229 23.64 -23.66 -2.34
CA GLU A 229 25.01 -24.08 -2.00
C GLU A 229 25.14 -24.33 -0.49
N THR A 230 24.49 -23.51 0.34
CA THR A 230 24.44 -23.73 1.79
C THR A 230 23.72 -25.05 2.14
N GLU A 231 22.62 -25.36 1.47
CA GLU A 231 21.90 -26.64 1.63
C GLU A 231 22.78 -27.84 1.29
N LYS A 232 23.60 -27.74 0.22
CA LYS A 232 24.57 -28.79 -0.13
C LYS A 232 25.62 -28.97 0.97
N ILE A 233 26.13 -27.87 1.52
CA ILE A 233 27.10 -27.91 2.63
C ILE A 233 26.47 -28.61 3.85
N VAL A 234 25.22 -28.25 4.20
CA VAL A 234 24.50 -28.89 5.31
C VAL A 234 24.32 -30.38 5.07
N LYS A 235 23.93 -30.81 3.87
CA LYS A 235 23.80 -32.24 3.51
C LYS A 235 25.12 -32.99 3.61
N ILE A 236 26.27 -32.37 3.20
CA ILE A 236 27.59 -32.95 3.36
C ILE A 236 27.93 -33.13 4.83
N LEU A 237 27.67 -32.10 5.66
CA LEU A 237 27.91 -32.16 7.10
C LEU A 237 27.05 -33.21 7.80
N GLU A 238 25.77 -33.32 7.43
CA GLU A 238 24.87 -34.36 7.91
C GLU A 238 25.33 -35.75 7.48
N GLY A 239 25.82 -35.90 6.25
CA GLY A 239 26.43 -37.15 5.75
C GLY A 239 27.66 -37.53 6.54
N VAL A 240 28.51 -36.57 6.87
CA VAL A 240 29.68 -36.78 7.76
C VAL A 240 29.22 -37.15 9.17
N GLN A 241 28.18 -36.54 9.69
CA GLN A 241 27.61 -36.83 11.01
C GLN A 241 26.93 -38.20 11.06
N SER A 242 26.14 -38.55 10.03
CA SER A 242 25.38 -39.82 9.97
C SER A 242 26.25 -41.04 9.66
N GLY A 243 27.38 -40.85 8.96
CA GLY A 243 28.39 -41.91 8.73
C GLY A 243 29.12 -42.31 9.99
N MET A 244 28.89 -41.61 11.11
CA MET A 244 29.54 -41.89 12.38
C MET A 244 28.57 -42.48 13.40
N ALA A 245 28.48 -43.81 13.41
CA ALA A 245 27.76 -44.51 14.48
C ALA A 245 28.30 -44.17 15.89
N SER A 246 29.48 -43.53 16.01
CA SER A 246 30.17 -43.21 17.26
C SER A 246 30.42 -41.71 17.51
N LYS A 247 29.85 -40.80 16.71
CA LYS A 247 30.13 -39.34 16.75
C LYS A 247 31.62 -38.98 16.68
N ARG A 248 32.44 -39.82 16.03
CA ARG A 248 33.86 -39.62 15.85
C ARG A 248 34.17 -39.43 14.37
N MET A 249 34.86 -38.37 14.03
CA MET A 249 35.32 -38.07 12.67
C MET A 249 36.56 -38.97 12.37
N ASN A 250 36.45 -39.90 11.44
CA ASN A 250 37.62 -40.60 10.93
C ASN A 250 38.40 -39.67 10.00
N ILE A 251 39.42 -39.05 10.55
CA ILE A 251 40.34 -38.20 9.77
C ILE A 251 41.57 -39.05 9.46
N ASN A 252 41.76 -39.35 8.21
CA ASN A 252 43.03 -39.87 7.75
C ASN A 252 44.04 -38.72 7.73
N VAL A 253 44.89 -38.66 8.74
CA VAL A 253 46.00 -37.70 8.78
C VAL A 253 47.14 -38.26 7.95
N HIS A 254 47.30 -37.74 6.74
CA HIS A 254 48.46 -38.04 5.91
C HIS A 254 49.64 -37.17 6.35
N SER A 255 50.71 -37.82 6.76
CA SER A 255 52.00 -37.17 6.95
C SER A 255 52.64 -36.78 5.61
N ASN A 256 53.63 -35.91 5.60
CA ASN A 256 54.38 -35.60 4.37
C ASN A 256 55.02 -36.84 3.74
N ASP A 257 55.43 -37.76 4.57
CA ASP A 257 56.04 -39.04 4.10
C ASP A 257 54.97 -39.94 3.42
N ASP A 258 53.76 -39.96 3.88
CA ASP A 258 52.65 -40.71 3.25
C ASP A 258 52.29 -40.12 1.88
N ARG A 259 52.31 -38.80 1.74
CA ARG A 259 52.11 -38.10 0.46
C ARG A 259 53.22 -38.39 -0.54
N GLU A 260 54.46 -38.48 -0.08
CA GLU A 260 55.61 -38.86 -0.96
C GLU A 260 55.48 -40.31 -1.40
N ARG A 261 55.07 -41.23 -0.52
CA ARG A 261 54.83 -42.64 -0.88
C ARG A 261 53.71 -42.78 -1.91
N GLU A 262 52.59 -42.08 -1.71
CA GLU A 262 51.50 -42.07 -2.66
C GLU A 262 51.91 -41.50 -4.03
N ARG A 263 52.65 -40.40 -4.03
CA ARG A 263 53.20 -39.82 -5.28
C ARG A 263 54.12 -40.79 -6.02
N LYS A 264 55.04 -41.47 -5.34
CA LYS A 264 55.88 -42.47 -5.92
C LYS A 264 55.10 -43.65 -6.48
N ALA A 265 54.07 -44.13 -5.75
CA ALA A 265 53.20 -45.21 -6.19
C ALA A 265 52.41 -44.86 -7.44
N ILE A 266 51.92 -43.58 -7.53
CA ILE A 266 51.20 -43.05 -8.70
C ILE A 266 52.15 -42.92 -9.89
N GLU A 267 53.38 -42.41 -9.68
CA GLU A 267 54.44 -42.33 -10.73
C GLU A 267 54.87 -43.69 -11.27
N GLU A 268 55.04 -44.70 -10.41
CA GLU A 268 55.28 -46.07 -10.82
C GLU A 268 54.13 -46.65 -11.65
N LYS A 269 52.92 -46.52 -11.23
CA LYS A 269 51.77 -46.94 -12.01
C LYS A 269 51.66 -46.24 -13.37
N MET A 270 51.97 -44.96 -13.43
CA MET A 270 52.00 -44.22 -14.70
C MET A 270 53.06 -44.67 -15.63
N LYS A 271 54.29 -45.04 -15.10
CA LYS A 271 55.37 -45.61 -15.89
C LYS A 271 55.06 -47.00 -16.43
N GLU A 272 54.41 -47.84 -15.59
CA GLU A 272 53.86 -49.14 -16.06
C GLU A 272 52.87 -48.99 -17.17
N MET A 273 51.90 -48.04 -17.05
CA MET A 273 50.88 -47.78 -18.10
C MET A 273 51.52 -47.23 -19.40
N ARG A 274 52.68 -46.54 -19.33
CA ARG A 274 53.38 -46.02 -20.50
C ARG A 274 54.34 -47.06 -21.14
N GLY A 275 54.42 -48.27 -20.58
CA GLY A 275 55.31 -49.33 -21.12
C GLY A 275 56.80 -49.00 -21.00
N GLU A 276 57.17 -48.02 -20.14
CA GLU A 276 58.58 -47.73 -19.85
C GLU A 276 59.08 -48.79 -18.87
N LYS A 277 59.98 -49.65 -19.34
CA LYS A 277 60.70 -50.65 -18.48
C LYS A 277 61.46 -49.90 -17.38
N VAL A 278 61.18 -50.23 -16.14
CA VAL A 278 62.00 -49.84 -14.97
C VAL A 278 63.37 -50.47 -15.06
#